data_5c1267ee2e858add84357a5c74b60fe5
#
_entry.id   5c1267ee2e858add84357a5c74b60fe5
#
_cell.length_a   1.000
_cell.length_b   1.000
_cell.length_c   1.000
_cell.angle_alpha   90.00
_cell.angle_beta   90.00
_cell.angle_gamma   90.00
#
_symmetry.space_group_name_H-M   'P 1'
#
loop_
_entity.id
_entity.type
_entity.pdbx_description
1 polymer ?
#
loop_
_entity_poly.entity_id
_entity_poly.type
_entity_poly.pdbx_seq_one_letter_code
_entity_poly.pdbx_strand_id
1 'polypeptide(L)'
;MAADHAIKNPADFTWLVNGFVQRVSGVTHALLLSSDGFPLTASESVSSDGAEQLAAIASGLLGLARNSAAIFGKGSCELIIIRLSRGYFLFMGIGEYAGLAVLTSARCNMKAIAYEMTQFVDTAAGALTPKARADLRRVITARRAD
;
A
#
# COMPACT_ATOMS: atom_id res chain seq x y z
N MET A 1 -10.06 -1.89 -20.88
CA MET A 1 -10.07 -2.75 -19.69
C MET A 1 -8.81 -2.50 -18.88
N ALA A 2 -8.95 -2.53 -17.57
CA ALA A 2 -7.79 -2.33 -16.67
C ALA A 2 -6.68 -3.35 -16.95
N ALA A 3 -7.04 -4.56 -17.37
CA ALA A 3 -6.10 -5.63 -17.68
C ALA A 3 -5.15 -5.30 -18.83
N ASP A 4 -5.53 -4.37 -19.68
CA ASP A 4 -4.72 -3.99 -20.85
C ASP A 4 -3.78 -2.82 -20.55
N HIS A 5 -3.90 -2.21 -19.38
CA HIS A 5 -3.03 -1.09 -19.00
C HIS A 5 -1.71 -1.62 -18.46
N ALA A 6 -0.66 -1.50 -19.27
CA ALA A 6 0.68 -1.95 -18.87
C ALA A 6 1.29 -0.98 -17.86
N ILE A 7 1.82 -1.55 -16.77
CA ILE A 7 2.49 -0.76 -15.73
C ILE A 7 3.96 -0.61 -16.13
N LYS A 8 4.36 0.59 -16.55
CA LYS A 8 5.70 0.85 -17.09
C LYS A 8 6.47 1.96 -16.37
N ASN A 9 5.76 2.91 -15.77
CA ASN A 9 6.40 4.10 -15.19
C ASN A 9 5.67 4.54 -13.92
N PRO A 10 6.23 5.50 -13.15
CA PRO A 10 5.62 5.95 -11.90
C PRO A 10 4.17 6.42 -12.04
N ALA A 11 3.82 7.09 -13.14
CA ALA A 11 2.45 7.57 -13.33
C ALA A 11 1.45 6.41 -13.40
N ASP A 12 1.84 5.27 -13.93
CA ASP A 12 0.98 4.08 -14.00
C ASP A 12 0.65 3.54 -12.60
N PHE A 13 1.62 3.55 -11.69
CA PHE A 13 1.40 3.13 -10.29
C PHE A 13 0.48 4.11 -9.58
N THR A 14 0.67 5.41 -9.79
CA THR A 14 -0.21 6.44 -9.21
C THR A 14 -1.63 6.27 -9.73
N TRP A 15 -1.79 6.00 -11.02
CA TRP A 15 -3.09 5.72 -11.62
C TRP A 15 -3.76 4.51 -10.97
N LEU A 16 -3.01 3.42 -10.74
CA LEU A 16 -3.53 2.23 -10.06
C LEU A 16 -4.00 2.52 -8.64
N VAL A 17 -3.21 3.26 -7.87
CA VAL A 17 -3.55 3.59 -6.48
C VAL A 17 -4.78 4.48 -6.42
N ASN A 18 -4.85 5.51 -7.25
CA ASN A 18 -6.01 6.39 -7.31
C ASN A 18 -7.26 5.65 -7.77
N GLY A 19 -7.11 4.77 -8.76
CA GLY A 19 -8.21 3.94 -9.24
C GLY A 19 -8.74 3.00 -8.16
N PHE A 20 -7.84 2.45 -7.34
CA PHE A 20 -8.22 1.59 -6.23
C PHE A 20 -9.12 2.34 -5.23
N VAL A 21 -8.69 3.55 -4.82
CA VAL A 21 -9.47 4.36 -3.88
C VAL A 21 -10.83 4.74 -4.47
N GLN A 22 -10.87 5.08 -5.74
CA GLN A 22 -12.12 5.49 -6.39
C GLN A 22 -13.08 4.32 -6.60
N ARG A 23 -12.54 3.14 -6.93
CA ARG A 23 -13.35 1.98 -7.30
C ARG A 23 -13.85 1.18 -6.09
N VAL A 24 -13.02 1.06 -5.04
CA VAL A 24 -13.33 0.19 -3.91
C VAL A 24 -14.11 0.96 -2.85
N SER A 25 -15.38 0.62 -2.69
CA SER A 25 -16.27 1.29 -1.75
C SER A 25 -15.75 1.16 -0.32
N GLY A 26 -15.73 2.28 0.40
CA GLY A 26 -15.25 2.34 1.78
C GLY A 26 -13.78 2.69 1.93
N VAL A 27 -12.98 2.57 0.89
CA VAL A 27 -11.56 2.96 0.93
C VAL A 27 -11.46 4.47 0.80
N THR A 28 -10.73 5.09 1.73
CA THR A 28 -10.53 6.54 1.76
C THR A 28 -9.12 6.94 1.33
N HIS A 29 -8.13 6.15 1.68
CA HIS A 29 -6.72 6.44 1.41
C HIS A 29 -5.99 5.16 1.06
N ALA A 30 -5.02 5.25 0.16
CA ALA A 30 -4.15 4.13 -0.18
C ALA A 30 -2.72 4.62 -0.44
N LEU A 31 -1.76 3.81 -0.07
CA LEU A 31 -0.34 4.12 -0.17
C LEU A 31 0.44 2.87 -0.54
N LEU A 32 1.28 2.96 -1.57
CA LEU A 32 2.34 1.99 -1.81
C LEU A 32 3.58 2.45 -1.07
N LEU A 33 4.20 1.54 -0.34
CA LEU A 33 5.40 1.84 0.44
C LEU A 33 6.45 0.75 0.26
N SER A 34 7.71 1.12 0.53
CA SER A 34 8.78 0.15 0.61
C SER A 34 8.86 -0.43 2.03
N SER A 35 9.37 -1.65 2.16
CA SER A 35 9.44 -2.32 3.46
C SER A 35 10.35 -1.61 4.47
N ASP A 36 11.24 -0.72 4.00
CA ASP A 36 12.11 0.08 4.86
C ASP A 36 11.50 1.43 5.26
N GLY A 37 10.20 1.64 5.01
CA GLY A 37 9.47 2.77 5.57
C GLY A 37 9.36 4.01 4.71
N PHE A 38 9.60 3.90 3.40
CA PHE A 38 9.49 5.04 2.49
C PHE A 38 8.24 4.94 1.62
N PRO A 39 7.52 6.06 1.43
CA PRO A 39 6.40 6.05 0.49
C PRO A 39 6.90 5.93 -0.94
N LEU A 40 6.18 5.14 -1.74
CA LEU A 40 6.45 4.97 -3.18
C LEU A 40 5.47 5.79 -4.02
N THR A 41 4.19 5.67 -3.75
CA THR A 41 3.16 6.51 -4.34
C THR A 41 1.89 6.44 -3.49
N ALA A 42 1.08 7.47 -3.54
CA ALA A 42 -0.10 7.59 -2.70
C ALA A 42 -1.30 8.08 -3.51
N SER A 43 -2.50 7.78 -3.02
CA SER A 43 -3.72 8.38 -3.57
C SER A 43 -3.72 9.89 -3.31
N GLU A 44 -4.46 10.63 -4.11
CA GLU A 44 -4.58 12.09 -3.99
C GLU A 44 -5.09 12.52 -2.61
N SER A 45 -5.85 11.65 -1.93
CA SER A 45 -6.36 11.90 -0.59
C SER A 45 -5.29 11.94 0.50
N VAL A 46 -4.09 11.46 0.22
CA VAL A 46 -2.98 11.41 1.18
C VAL A 46 -2.04 12.59 0.94
N SER A 47 -1.84 13.42 1.98
CA SER A 47 -0.87 14.52 1.90
C SER A 47 0.57 13.98 1.90
N SER A 48 1.54 14.81 1.49
CA SER A 48 2.95 14.43 1.50
C SER A 48 3.42 14.01 2.90
N ASP A 49 3.07 14.79 3.92
CA ASP A 49 3.41 14.46 5.30
C ASP A 49 2.69 13.20 5.76
N GLY A 50 1.43 13.06 5.40
CA GLY A 50 0.64 11.87 5.71
C GLY A 50 1.23 10.61 5.09
N ALA A 51 1.73 10.70 3.87
CA ALA A 51 2.36 9.57 3.18
C ALA A 51 3.60 9.08 3.95
N GLU A 52 4.46 10.01 4.40
CA GLU A 52 5.64 9.64 5.17
C GLU A 52 5.29 9.00 6.50
N GLN A 53 4.33 9.59 7.21
CA GLN A 53 3.90 9.08 8.51
C GLN A 53 3.27 7.69 8.36
N LEU A 54 2.40 7.53 7.37
CA LEU A 54 1.72 6.25 7.12
C LEU A 54 2.72 5.16 6.71
N ALA A 55 3.70 5.50 5.88
CA ALA A 55 4.74 4.57 5.47
C ALA A 55 5.57 4.09 6.67
N ALA A 56 5.94 5.02 7.56
CA ALA A 56 6.70 4.68 8.78
C ALA A 56 5.89 3.79 9.71
N ILE A 57 4.61 4.10 9.91
CA ILE A 57 3.71 3.31 10.76
C ILE A 57 3.56 1.90 10.19
N ALA A 58 3.27 1.80 8.90
CA ALA A 58 3.07 0.51 8.24
C ALA A 58 4.33 -0.35 8.32
N SER A 59 5.49 0.24 8.08
CA SER A 59 6.79 -0.44 8.18
C SER A 59 7.05 -0.96 9.58
N GLY A 60 6.76 -0.14 10.61
CA GLY A 60 6.90 -0.55 12.01
C GLY A 60 5.99 -1.71 12.37
N LEU A 61 4.74 -1.67 11.95
CA LEU A 61 3.78 -2.75 12.17
C LEU A 61 4.21 -4.03 11.47
N LEU A 62 4.71 -3.92 10.25
CA LEU A 62 5.22 -5.06 9.50
C LEU A 62 6.38 -5.74 10.22
N GLY A 63 7.31 -4.94 10.78
CA GLY A 63 8.42 -5.45 11.56
C GLY A 63 7.95 -6.26 12.78
N LEU A 64 6.99 -5.70 13.53
CA LEU A 64 6.41 -6.39 14.69
C LEU A 64 5.70 -7.68 14.28
N ALA A 65 4.93 -7.64 13.21
CA ALA A 65 4.21 -8.81 12.70
C ALA A 65 5.17 -9.91 12.24
N ARG A 66 6.25 -9.54 11.55
CA ARG A 66 7.28 -10.49 11.10
C ARG A 66 7.97 -11.17 12.29
N ASN A 67 8.29 -10.40 13.34
CA ASN A 67 8.88 -10.94 14.55
C ASN A 67 7.94 -11.94 15.22
N SER A 68 6.66 -11.61 15.32
CA SER A 68 5.65 -12.51 15.88
C SER A 68 5.58 -13.82 15.09
N ALA A 69 5.54 -13.70 13.76
CA ALA A 69 5.47 -14.87 12.88
C ALA A 69 6.72 -15.77 13.05
N ALA A 70 7.90 -15.16 13.15
CA ALA A 70 9.15 -15.89 13.31
C ALA A 70 9.23 -16.60 14.66
N ILE A 71 8.88 -15.90 15.75
CA ILE A 71 8.95 -16.46 17.10
C ILE A 71 8.01 -17.67 17.28
N PHE A 72 6.81 -17.59 16.70
CA PHE A 72 5.80 -18.62 16.87
C PHE A 72 5.67 -19.59 15.68
N GLY A 73 6.57 -19.49 14.71
CA GLY A 73 6.60 -20.40 13.56
C GLY A 73 5.35 -20.36 12.69
N LYS A 74 4.79 -19.16 12.50
CA LYS A 74 3.53 -18.99 11.78
C LYS A 74 3.69 -18.55 10.32
N GLY A 75 4.90 -18.57 9.79
CA GLY A 75 5.15 -18.21 8.39
C GLY A 75 5.35 -16.72 8.17
N SER A 76 4.91 -16.20 7.03
CA SER A 76 5.05 -14.80 6.69
C SER A 76 3.80 -13.99 7.08
N CYS A 77 3.97 -12.69 7.25
CA CYS A 77 2.83 -11.80 7.49
C CYS A 77 2.15 -11.49 6.16
N GLU A 78 0.91 -11.94 6.01
CA GLU A 78 0.14 -11.73 4.77
C GLU A 78 -0.76 -10.52 4.83
N LEU A 79 -1.35 -10.25 6.00
CA LEU A 79 -2.31 -9.17 6.16
C LEU A 79 -2.30 -8.67 7.60
N ILE A 80 -2.34 -7.34 7.75
CA ILE A 80 -2.53 -6.69 9.05
C ILE A 80 -3.86 -5.94 8.98
N ILE A 81 -4.71 -6.13 9.99
CA ILE A 81 -5.96 -5.39 10.12
C ILE A 81 -6.00 -4.75 11.50
N ILE A 82 -6.18 -3.44 11.53
CA ILE A 82 -6.35 -2.71 12.78
C ILE A 82 -7.70 -2.00 12.73
N ARG A 83 -8.54 -2.31 13.70
CA ARG A 83 -9.83 -1.63 13.83
C ARG A 83 -9.65 -0.36 14.65
N LEU A 84 -10.04 0.75 14.06
CA LEU A 84 -10.07 2.06 14.71
C LEU A 84 -11.53 2.44 14.97
N SER A 85 -11.76 3.41 15.85
CA SER A 85 -13.15 3.81 16.16
C SER A 85 -13.91 4.38 14.96
N ARG A 86 -13.16 4.94 13.98
CA ARG A 86 -13.77 5.56 12.80
C ARG A 86 -13.31 4.98 11.47
N GLY A 87 -12.77 3.76 11.49
CA GLY A 87 -12.34 3.12 10.27
C GLY A 87 -11.40 1.96 10.54
N TYR A 88 -10.76 1.52 9.47
CA TYR A 88 -9.79 0.43 9.56
C TYR A 88 -8.50 0.85 8.89
N PHE A 89 -7.40 0.33 9.41
CA PHE A 89 -6.11 0.33 8.75
C PHE A 89 -5.83 -1.11 8.31
N LEU A 90 -5.51 -1.29 7.01
CA LEU A 90 -5.12 -2.59 6.49
C LEU A 90 -3.76 -2.46 5.82
N PHE A 91 -2.95 -3.50 5.96
CA PHE A 91 -1.67 -3.59 5.26
C PHE A 91 -1.54 -4.97 4.65
N MET A 92 -1.09 -5.03 3.40
CA MET A 92 -0.81 -6.27 2.69
C MET A 92 0.56 -6.16 2.03
N GLY A 93 1.42 -7.15 2.27
CA GLY A 93 2.75 -7.17 1.66
C GLY A 93 2.71 -7.43 0.17
N ILE A 94 3.64 -6.82 -0.56
CA ILE A 94 3.85 -7.05 -2.00
C ILE A 94 5.27 -7.58 -2.13
N GLY A 95 5.42 -8.90 -2.15
CA GLY A 95 6.73 -9.52 -2.06
C GLY A 95 7.42 -9.18 -0.75
N GLU A 96 8.75 -9.10 -0.76
CA GLU A 96 9.55 -8.83 0.45
C GLU A 96 9.85 -7.35 0.67
N TYR A 97 9.74 -6.52 -0.36
CA TYR A 97 10.30 -5.17 -0.36
C TYR A 97 9.28 -4.05 -0.46
N ALA A 98 8.01 -4.38 -0.55
CA ALA A 98 6.96 -3.38 -0.71
C ALA A 98 5.68 -3.80 0.00
N GLY A 99 4.73 -2.89 0.07
CA GLY A 99 3.42 -3.16 0.63
C GLY A 99 2.38 -2.12 0.24
N LEU A 100 1.14 -2.48 0.47
CA LEU A 100 -0.03 -1.63 0.25
C LEU A 100 -0.68 -1.35 1.59
N ALA A 101 -0.76 -0.07 1.98
CA ALA A 101 -1.47 0.38 3.17
C ALA A 101 -2.76 1.05 2.74
N VAL A 102 -3.86 0.73 3.39
CA VAL A 102 -5.20 1.21 3.05
C VAL A 102 -5.91 1.69 4.31
N LEU A 103 -6.52 2.86 4.23
CA LEU A 103 -7.43 3.36 5.26
C LEU A 103 -8.86 3.34 4.72
N THR A 104 -9.79 3.00 5.60
CA THR A 104 -11.21 2.87 5.22
C THR A 104 -12.11 3.63 6.16
N SER A 105 -13.37 3.83 5.75
CA SER A 105 -14.43 4.29 6.63
C SER A 105 -14.82 3.17 7.61
N ALA A 106 -15.54 3.54 8.68
CA ALA A 106 -16.01 2.58 9.68
C ALA A 106 -17.04 1.60 9.10
N ARG A 107 -17.83 2.05 8.15
CA ARG A 107 -18.86 1.23 7.50
C ARG A 107 -18.33 0.77 6.14
N CYS A 108 -17.60 -0.33 6.14
CA CYS A 108 -17.06 -0.89 4.92
C CYS A 108 -17.25 -2.41 4.92
N ASN A 109 -17.19 -3.00 3.74
CA ASN A 109 -17.19 -4.44 3.59
C ASN A 109 -15.72 -4.92 3.61
N MET A 110 -15.25 -5.32 4.79
CA MET A 110 -13.87 -5.73 5.00
C MET A 110 -13.45 -6.85 4.07
N LYS A 111 -14.34 -7.81 3.86
CA LYS A 111 -14.05 -8.97 3.00
C LYS A 111 -13.85 -8.55 1.54
N ALA A 112 -14.71 -7.65 1.07
CA ALA A 112 -14.59 -7.12 -0.29
C ALA A 112 -13.30 -6.30 -0.46
N ILE A 113 -12.94 -5.49 0.54
CA ILE A 113 -11.73 -4.68 0.51
C ILE A 113 -10.50 -5.58 0.50
N ALA A 114 -10.45 -6.60 1.35
CA ALA A 114 -9.32 -7.54 1.39
C ALA A 114 -9.16 -8.28 0.05
N TYR A 115 -10.27 -8.64 -0.57
CA TYR A 115 -10.26 -9.26 -1.90
C TYR A 115 -9.66 -8.31 -2.94
N GLU A 116 -10.11 -7.06 -2.95
CA GLU A 116 -9.61 -6.06 -3.89
C GLU A 116 -8.13 -5.73 -3.66
N MET A 117 -7.69 -5.74 -2.40
CA MET A 117 -6.27 -5.57 -2.07
C MET A 117 -5.45 -6.72 -2.64
N THR A 118 -5.94 -7.95 -2.53
CA THR A 118 -5.25 -9.12 -3.10
C THR A 118 -5.10 -8.99 -4.61
N GLN A 119 -6.17 -8.55 -5.29
CA GLN A 119 -6.12 -8.31 -6.75
C GLN A 119 -5.11 -7.23 -7.11
N PHE A 120 -5.08 -6.14 -6.34
CA PHE A 120 -4.12 -5.06 -6.54
C PHE A 120 -2.68 -5.57 -6.37
N VAL A 121 -2.44 -6.31 -5.29
CA VAL A 121 -1.10 -6.84 -4.98
C VAL A 121 -0.64 -7.79 -6.09
N ASP A 122 -1.51 -8.65 -6.58
CA ASP A 122 -1.18 -9.57 -7.68
C ASP A 122 -0.81 -8.81 -8.96
N THR A 123 -1.53 -7.73 -9.25
CA THR A 123 -1.24 -6.89 -10.41
C THR A 123 0.09 -6.15 -10.25
N ALA A 124 0.36 -5.62 -9.07
CA ALA A 124 1.52 -4.78 -8.81
C ALA A 124 2.81 -5.56 -8.60
N ALA A 125 2.73 -6.80 -8.10
CA ALA A 125 3.90 -7.54 -7.63
C ALA A 125 4.98 -7.70 -8.69
N GLY A 126 4.59 -8.07 -9.90
CA GLY A 126 5.55 -8.27 -10.99
C GLY A 126 6.11 -6.97 -11.55
N ALA A 127 5.40 -5.85 -11.36
CA ALA A 127 5.78 -4.55 -11.91
C ALA A 127 6.65 -3.74 -10.93
N LEU A 128 6.60 -4.02 -9.63
CA LEU A 128 7.39 -3.31 -8.61
C LEU A 128 8.82 -3.86 -8.51
N THR A 129 9.55 -3.75 -9.60
CA THR A 129 10.97 -4.11 -9.65
C THR A 129 11.81 -3.15 -8.80
N PRO A 130 13.07 -3.48 -8.48
CA PRO A 130 13.97 -2.53 -7.80
C PRO A 130 14.08 -1.20 -8.53
N LYS A 131 14.13 -1.22 -9.87
CA LYS A 131 14.16 0.01 -10.67
C LYS A 131 12.86 0.80 -10.50
N ALA A 132 11.71 0.15 -10.57
CA ALA A 132 10.41 0.81 -10.41
C ALA A 132 10.31 1.47 -9.03
N ARG A 133 10.74 0.78 -7.96
CA ARG A 133 10.74 1.35 -6.62
C ARG A 133 11.64 2.58 -6.53
N ALA A 134 12.83 2.52 -7.11
CA ALA A 134 13.76 3.65 -7.13
C ALA A 134 13.17 4.85 -7.89
N ASP A 135 12.55 4.60 -9.03
CA ASP A 135 11.90 5.64 -9.83
C ASP A 135 10.76 6.31 -9.07
N LEU A 136 9.93 5.53 -8.38
CA LEU A 136 8.83 6.05 -7.57
C LEU A 136 9.33 6.92 -6.42
N ARG A 137 10.36 6.47 -5.71
CA ARG A 137 10.96 7.25 -4.61
C ARG A 137 11.49 8.58 -5.11
N ARG A 138 12.11 8.59 -6.28
CA ARG A 138 12.65 9.80 -6.89
C ARG A 138 11.55 10.82 -7.21
N VAL A 139 10.44 10.36 -7.78
CA VAL A 139 9.30 11.22 -8.13
C VAL A 139 8.65 11.81 -6.88
N ILE A 140 8.39 11.00 -5.87
CA ILE A 140 7.72 11.48 -4.66
C ILE A 140 8.62 12.44 -3.86
N THR A 141 9.92 12.20 -3.85
CA THR A 141 10.89 13.10 -3.23
C THR A 141 10.95 14.44 -3.94
N ALA A 142 10.95 14.44 -5.28
CA ALA A 142 10.94 15.66 -6.08
C ALA A 142 9.69 16.50 -5.82
N ARG A 143 8.51 15.88 -5.75
CA ARG A 143 7.25 16.56 -5.43
C ARG A 143 7.30 17.24 -4.07
N ARG A 144 7.93 16.59 -3.10
CA ARG A 144 8.04 17.10 -1.76
C ARG A 144 8.97 18.32 -1.69
N ALA A 145 10.05 18.32 -2.46
CA ALA A 145 11.00 19.43 -2.52
C ALA A 145 10.39 20.71 -3.10
N ASP A 146 9.35 20.58 -3.92
CA ASP A 146 8.62 21.70 -4.47
C ASP A 146 7.59 22.23 -3.49
#